data_5868520904fcd7fa505110c000913fa2
#
_entry.id   5868520904fcd7fa505110c000913fa2
#
_cell.length_a   1.000
_cell.length_b   1.000
_cell.length_c   1.000
_cell.angle_alpha   90.00
_cell.angle_beta   90.00
_cell.angle_gamma   90.00
#
_symmetry.space_group_name_H-M   'P 1'
#
loop_
_entity.id
_entity.type
_entity.pdbx_description
1 polymer ?
#
loop_
_entity_poly.entity_id
_entity_poly.type
_entity_poly.pdbx_seq_one_letter_code
_entity_poly.pdbx_strand_id
1 'polypeptide(L)'
;MRAIGISAFYHDSAAALVEDDRITAAAQEERFTRKKHDSSFPQNAIEYCLQAGNVRLDELDYIVFYDKPFLKFERLLETYVAMAPRGFRSFKMAIPLWLREKLFQKSLLRSELKRFSENGDWKAQLLFCEHHLSHAASAFFPSPYEDAAVLTMDGVGEWATTSAAMGSGNRLQVFQEIHFPHSLGLLYSAFTYYTGFKVNSGEYKVMGLAPYGEPRYAKLILDKIIDLKPDGSFRLDMSYFNYCTGLTMTNQRFSDLFGAPVRAPNELLTPFHMDIAASIQAVLEEIVLRMTRALAKQTGARNLCLAGGVALNCVANGKVLRDGAFENIWIQPAAGDAGGAVGAALAAVHLYEGHPRRPNGGDRMHGSLLGPSYSQLDIERRLTAAGAHFSVVGEGDMVEQAADALAKQQAVGWFQGRLEFGPRALGARSILGDPRSPTMQRNLNLKIKYRESFRPFAPAVLREDVAEWFEFDSDSPYMLIVADVRKDRRCSMTPEQQALFGIEKLNLVRSDIPAVTHVDYSARIQTVHANTNPLFYLLLKRFKEKTGCPVLVNTSFNVRGEPIVCTPEDAFRCFMGNELDLLVVGNCVLHKTAQDHHLKRDYSSAFDLD
;
A
#
# COMPACT_ATOMS: atom_id res chain seq x y z
N MET A 1 -17.57 -11.64 -20.92
CA MET A 1 -18.22 -11.07 -19.74
C MET A 1 -17.39 -9.89 -19.21
N ARG A 2 -18.04 -8.79 -18.86
CA ARG A 2 -17.39 -7.54 -18.44
C ARG A 2 -17.95 -7.05 -17.12
N ALA A 3 -17.11 -6.89 -16.11
CA ALA A 3 -17.50 -6.38 -14.80
C ALA A 3 -16.61 -5.21 -14.39
N ILE A 4 -17.22 -4.14 -13.88
CA ILE A 4 -16.49 -3.05 -13.23
C ILE A 4 -16.74 -3.12 -11.73
N GLY A 5 -15.66 -3.17 -10.96
CA GLY A 5 -15.71 -3.10 -9.51
C GLY A 5 -15.41 -1.68 -9.02
N ILE A 6 -16.08 -1.25 -7.96
CA ILE A 6 -16.01 0.09 -7.40
C ILE A 6 -15.78 0.01 -5.89
N SER A 7 -14.74 0.68 -5.40
CA SER A 7 -14.51 1.00 -3.99
C SER A 7 -14.68 2.50 -3.80
N ALA A 8 -15.51 2.94 -2.84
CA ALA A 8 -15.78 4.36 -2.59
C ALA A 8 -16.41 4.64 -1.23
N PHE A 9 -16.45 5.94 -0.85
CA PHE A 9 -17.14 6.51 0.30
C PHE A 9 -16.59 6.15 1.68
N TYR A 10 -15.31 5.75 1.73
CA TYR A 10 -14.58 5.59 2.99
C TYR A 10 -13.16 6.17 2.88
N HIS A 11 -12.22 5.50 2.24
CA HIS A 11 -10.90 5.99 1.82
C HIS A 11 -10.44 5.19 0.60
N ASP A 12 -9.42 5.71 -0.10
CA ASP A 12 -8.77 5.03 -1.23
C ASP A 12 -9.75 4.55 -2.33
N SER A 13 -10.68 5.44 -2.73
CA SER A 13 -11.62 5.14 -3.80
C SER A 13 -10.92 4.70 -5.08
N ALA A 14 -11.48 3.67 -5.74
CA ALA A 14 -10.87 3.03 -6.89
C ALA A 14 -11.92 2.40 -7.81
N ALA A 15 -11.52 2.15 -9.05
CA ALA A 15 -12.26 1.31 -9.99
C ALA A 15 -11.35 0.29 -10.66
N ALA A 16 -11.91 -0.86 -11.04
CA ALA A 16 -11.23 -1.90 -11.78
C ALA A 16 -12.16 -2.55 -12.80
N LEU A 17 -11.69 -2.69 -14.04
CA LEU A 17 -12.38 -3.41 -15.11
C LEU A 17 -11.80 -4.81 -15.27
N VAL A 18 -12.69 -5.80 -15.22
CA VAL A 18 -12.37 -7.21 -15.48
C VAL A 18 -13.15 -7.67 -16.70
N GLU A 19 -12.44 -8.25 -17.67
CA GLU A 19 -13.02 -8.87 -18.85
C GLU A 19 -12.72 -10.37 -18.80
N ASP A 20 -13.74 -11.17 -18.74
CA ASP A 20 -13.70 -12.62 -18.46
C ASP A 20 -12.97 -12.91 -17.13
N ASP A 21 -11.71 -13.32 -17.18
CA ASP A 21 -10.87 -13.55 -16.00
C ASP A 21 -9.62 -12.64 -15.96
N ARG A 22 -9.56 -11.63 -16.86
CA ARG A 22 -8.43 -10.71 -17.00
C ARG A 22 -8.74 -9.35 -16.41
N ILE A 23 -7.86 -8.85 -15.56
CA ILE A 23 -7.90 -7.46 -15.07
C ILE A 23 -7.33 -6.57 -16.19
N THR A 24 -8.21 -5.84 -16.87
CA THR A 24 -7.85 -4.99 -18.02
C THR A 24 -7.25 -3.66 -17.57
N ALA A 25 -7.86 -3.04 -16.55
CA ALA A 25 -7.45 -1.76 -15.99
C ALA A 25 -7.89 -1.63 -14.54
N ALA A 26 -7.09 -0.90 -13.75
CA ALA A 26 -7.47 -0.49 -12.40
C ALA A 26 -6.76 0.80 -12.02
N ALA A 27 -7.46 1.71 -11.35
CA ALA A 27 -6.89 2.98 -10.90
C ALA A 27 -7.55 3.47 -9.61
N GLN A 28 -6.78 4.19 -8.78
CA GLN A 28 -7.27 4.91 -7.61
C GLN A 28 -7.65 6.33 -8.02
N GLU A 29 -8.74 6.85 -7.47
CA GLU A 29 -9.27 8.19 -7.77
C GLU A 29 -8.27 9.30 -7.40
N GLU A 30 -7.55 9.14 -6.30
CA GLU A 30 -6.53 10.07 -5.83
C GLU A 30 -5.45 10.39 -6.88
N ARG A 31 -5.20 9.48 -7.83
CA ARG A 31 -4.20 9.67 -8.90
C ARG A 31 -4.62 10.79 -9.86
N PHE A 32 -5.93 10.96 -10.04
CA PHE A 32 -6.52 11.96 -10.93
C PHE A 32 -6.87 13.25 -10.20
N THR A 33 -7.50 13.15 -9.02
CA THR A 33 -7.93 14.31 -8.24
C THR A 33 -6.80 15.01 -7.48
N ARG A 34 -5.66 14.35 -7.35
CA ARG A 34 -4.49 14.79 -6.58
C ARG A 34 -4.78 15.00 -5.08
N LYS A 35 -5.86 14.40 -4.57
CA LYS A 35 -6.23 14.36 -3.14
C LYS A 35 -5.88 13.00 -2.57
N LYS A 36 -4.92 12.95 -1.66
CA LYS A 36 -4.49 11.69 -1.04
C LYS A 36 -5.61 11.06 -0.22
N HIS A 37 -5.79 9.74 -0.36
CA HIS A 37 -6.88 8.97 0.25
C HIS A 37 -8.27 9.50 -0.11
N ASP A 38 -8.46 9.95 -1.35
CA ASP A 38 -9.75 10.46 -1.82
C ASP A 38 -10.85 9.41 -1.60
N SER A 39 -11.90 9.81 -0.89
CA SER A 39 -13.06 8.99 -0.55
C SER A 39 -14.28 9.22 -1.44
N SER A 40 -14.19 10.17 -2.38
CA SER A 40 -15.29 10.51 -3.29
C SER A 40 -15.65 9.35 -4.22
N PHE A 41 -16.76 9.47 -4.93
CA PHE A 41 -17.08 8.53 -6.00
C PHE A 41 -15.97 8.55 -7.07
N PRO A 42 -15.42 7.39 -7.49
CA PRO A 42 -14.22 7.32 -8.33
C PRO A 42 -14.54 7.57 -9.81
N GLN A 43 -15.03 8.76 -10.11
CA GLN A 43 -15.47 9.15 -11.45
C GLN A 43 -14.36 9.02 -12.49
N ASN A 44 -13.17 9.58 -12.19
CA ASN A 44 -12.05 9.56 -13.13
C ASN A 44 -11.47 8.15 -13.30
N ALA A 45 -11.44 7.36 -12.22
CA ALA A 45 -10.96 5.98 -12.28
C ALA A 45 -11.92 5.09 -13.10
N ILE A 46 -13.24 5.28 -13.00
CA ILE A 46 -14.25 4.59 -13.83
C ILE A 46 -14.06 4.98 -15.29
N GLU A 47 -13.99 6.28 -15.59
CA GLU A 47 -13.79 6.78 -16.95
C GLU A 47 -12.52 6.19 -17.58
N TYR A 48 -11.42 6.21 -16.84
CA TYR A 48 -10.17 5.58 -17.26
C TYR A 48 -10.34 4.08 -17.56
N CYS A 49 -10.98 3.32 -16.67
CA CYS A 49 -11.20 1.89 -16.85
C CYS A 49 -12.03 1.58 -18.11
N LEU A 50 -13.10 2.34 -18.34
CA LEU A 50 -13.95 2.20 -19.52
C LEU A 50 -13.17 2.53 -20.81
N GLN A 51 -12.41 3.63 -20.80
CA GLN A 51 -11.55 4.00 -21.93
C GLN A 51 -10.47 2.95 -22.22
N ALA A 52 -9.79 2.45 -21.19
CA ALA A 52 -8.73 1.45 -21.31
C ALA A 52 -9.24 0.10 -21.85
N GLY A 53 -10.47 -0.27 -21.54
CA GLY A 53 -11.14 -1.45 -22.09
C GLY A 53 -11.81 -1.20 -23.44
N ASN A 54 -11.85 0.05 -23.91
CA ASN A 54 -12.63 0.47 -25.07
C ASN A 54 -14.09 -0.01 -25.00
N VAL A 55 -14.72 0.18 -23.83
CA VAL A 55 -16.09 -0.26 -23.54
C VAL A 55 -16.90 0.91 -22.97
N ARG A 56 -18.21 0.90 -23.22
CA ARG A 56 -19.16 1.83 -22.63
C ARG A 56 -19.85 1.18 -21.40
N LEU A 57 -20.45 2.00 -20.55
CA LEU A 57 -21.16 1.52 -19.35
C LEU A 57 -22.29 0.55 -19.68
N ASP A 58 -22.99 0.75 -20.81
CA ASP A 58 -24.11 -0.08 -21.28
C ASP A 58 -23.67 -1.42 -21.89
N GLU A 59 -22.37 -1.61 -22.12
CA GLU A 59 -21.77 -2.87 -22.60
C GLU A 59 -21.23 -3.74 -21.46
N LEU A 60 -21.32 -3.27 -20.21
CA LEU A 60 -20.99 -4.05 -19.03
C LEU A 60 -22.13 -5.00 -18.68
N ASP A 61 -21.77 -6.20 -18.18
CA ASP A 61 -22.71 -7.14 -17.58
C ASP A 61 -22.98 -6.79 -16.11
N TYR A 62 -21.91 -6.39 -15.38
CA TYR A 62 -21.97 -6.11 -13.94
C TYR A 62 -21.26 -4.82 -13.55
N ILE A 63 -21.88 -4.12 -12.59
CA ILE A 63 -21.27 -3.05 -11.81
C ILE A 63 -21.29 -3.52 -10.36
N VAL A 64 -20.14 -3.65 -9.70
CA VAL A 64 -20.05 -4.33 -8.42
C VAL A 64 -19.43 -3.41 -7.38
N PHE A 65 -20.19 -3.10 -6.34
CA PHE A 65 -19.71 -2.31 -5.22
C PHE A 65 -19.07 -3.21 -4.15
N TYR A 66 -17.96 -2.78 -3.57
CA TYR A 66 -17.04 -3.59 -2.76
C TYR A 66 -17.51 -3.86 -1.31
N ASP A 67 -18.62 -3.24 -0.87
CA ASP A 67 -19.21 -3.49 0.45
C ASP A 67 -20.75 -3.56 0.40
N LYS A 68 -21.37 -4.03 1.51
CA LYS A 68 -22.83 -4.08 1.70
C LYS A 68 -23.27 -2.95 2.64
N PRO A 69 -23.74 -1.81 2.12
CA PRO A 69 -24.02 -0.61 2.90
C PRO A 69 -25.03 -0.80 4.03
N PHE A 70 -26.06 -1.63 3.81
CA PHE A 70 -27.08 -1.88 4.83
C PHE A 70 -26.52 -2.62 6.06
N LEU A 71 -25.68 -3.65 5.86
CA LEU A 71 -25.02 -4.34 6.95
C LEU A 71 -24.04 -3.43 7.71
N LYS A 72 -23.36 -2.54 6.98
CA LYS A 72 -22.49 -1.53 7.59
C LYS A 72 -23.27 -0.53 8.45
N PHE A 73 -24.46 -0.11 7.98
CA PHE A 73 -25.36 0.75 8.73
C PHE A 73 -25.93 0.05 9.96
N GLU A 74 -26.36 -1.21 9.84
CA GLU A 74 -26.81 -2.06 10.95
C GLU A 74 -25.75 -2.15 12.05
N ARG A 75 -24.51 -2.50 11.73
CA ARG A 75 -23.41 -2.53 12.69
C ARG A 75 -23.26 -1.20 13.43
N LEU A 76 -23.31 -0.07 12.72
CA LEU A 76 -23.19 1.24 13.34
C LEU A 76 -24.32 1.48 14.35
N LEU A 77 -25.57 1.19 13.99
CA LEU A 77 -26.72 1.33 14.89
C LEU A 77 -26.61 0.42 16.11
N GLU A 78 -26.33 -0.87 15.91
CA GLU A 78 -26.18 -1.83 17.00
C GLU A 78 -25.06 -1.44 17.96
N THR A 79 -23.92 -0.96 17.43
CA THR A 79 -22.82 -0.48 18.25
C THR A 79 -23.23 0.66 19.17
N TYR A 80 -23.99 1.65 18.66
CA TYR A 80 -24.45 2.77 19.49
C TYR A 80 -25.53 2.36 20.50
N VAL A 81 -26.43 1.46 20.14
CA VAL A 81 -27.43 0.90 21.07
C VAL A 81 -26.73 0.12 22.18
N ALA A 82 -25.77 -0.75 21.85
CA ALA A 82 -25.05 -1.56 22.83
C ALA A 82 -24.19 -0.71 23.79
N MET A 83 -23.72 0.46 23.34
CA MET A 83 -22.88 1.36 24.13
C MET A 83 -23.65 2.48 24.85
N ALA A 84 -24.98 2.58 24.66
CA ALA A 84 -25.79 3.65 25.25
C ALA A 84 -25.66 3.70 26.79
N PRO A 85 -25.62 4.90 27.41
CA PRO A 85 -25.75 6.25 26.80
C PRO A 85 -24.44 6.84 26.26
N ARG A 86 -23.34 6.08 26.24
CA ARG A 86 -22.04 6.53 25.71
C ARG A 86 -22.15 6.80 24.21
N GLY A 87 -21.42 7.82 23.72
CA GLY A 87 -21.38 8.14 22.30
C GLY A 87 -22.55 8.94 21.75
N PHE A 88 -23.49 9.44 22.57
CA PHE A 88 -24.63 10.22 22.09
C PHE A 88 -24.22 11.45 21.24
N ARG A 89 -23.12 12.12 21.63
CA ARG A 89 -22.63 13.29 20.89
C ARG A 89 -22.15 12.92 19.47
N SER A 90 -21.34 11.87 19.35
CA SER A 90 -20.85 11.37 18.06
C SER A 90 -21.99 10.79 17.22
N PHE A 91 -22.94 10.08 17.82
CA PHE A 91 -24.15 9.60 17.16
C PHE A 91 -24.95 10.75 16.52
N LYS A 92 -25.23 11.80 17.29
CA LYS A 92 -25.96 12.99 16.79
C LYS A 92 -25.25 13.66 15.60
N MET A 93 -23.92 13.66 15.60
CA MET A 93 -23.14 14.22 14.50
C MET A 93 -23.12 13.31 13.27
N ALA A 94 -23.06 12.01 13.47
CA ALA A 94 -22.87 11.04 12.39
C ALA A 94 -24.18 10.59 11.72
N ILE A 95 -25.30 10.56 12.46
CA ILE A 95 -26.56 9.99 11.94
C ILE A 95 -27.07 10.66 10.65
N PRO A 96 -27.04 12.00 10.48
CA PRO A 96 -27.49 12.63 9.23
C PRO A 96 -26.65 12.22 8.02
N LEU A 97 -25.33 12.06 8.23
CA LEU A 97 -24.41 11.62 7.19
C LEU A 97 -24.65 10.15 6.81
N TRP A 98 -24.84 9.28 7.81
CA TRP A 98 -25.08 7.85 7.58
C TRP A 98 -26.41 7.57 6.91
N LEU A 99 -27.46 8.28 7.29
CA LEU A 99 -28.76 8.18 6.61
C LEU A 99 -28.60 8.53 5.14
N ARG A 100 -27.90 9.62 4.82
CA ARG A 100 -27.70 10.06 3.44
C ARG A 100 -26.78 9.11 2.65
N GLU A 101 -25.64 8.72 3.22
CA GLU A 101 -24.56 8.03 2.48
C GLU A 101 -24.68 6.51 2.53
N LYS A 102 -25.20 5.92 3.62
CA LYS A 102 -25.27 4.47 3.76
C LYS A 102 -26.65 3.91 3.43
N LEU A 103 -27.71 4.51 3.94
CA LEU A 103 -29.07 4.03 3.69
C LEU A 103 -29.49 4.23 2.22
N PHE A 104 -29.11 5.35 1.60
CA PHE A 104 -29.45 5.67 0.20
C PHE A 104 -28.29 5.44 -0.78
N GLN A 105 -27.25 4.69 -0.39
CA GLN A 105 -26.05 4.49 -1.19
C GLN A 105 -26.33 3.89 -2.57
N LYS A 106 -27.30 2.97 -2.68
CA LYS A 106 -27.73 2.43 -3.98
C LYS A 106 -28.25 3.52 -4.93
N SER A 107 -29.05 4.44 -4.40
CA SER A 107 -29.57 5.57 -5.17
C SER A 107 -28.47 6.57 -5.53
N LEU A 108 -27.53 6.80 -4.61
CA LEU A 108 -26.36 7.64 -4.85
C LEU A 108 -25.49 7.04 -5.96
N LEU A 109 -25.15 5.77 -5.88
CA LEU A 109 -24.39 5.07 -6.92
C LEU A 109 -25.07 5.16 -8.29
N ARG A 110 -26.39 4.93 -8.34
CA ARG A 110 -27.15 5.07 -9.59
C ARG A 110 -27.10 6.50 -10.14
N SER A 111 -27.21 7.50 -9.27
CA SER A 111 -27.14 8.91 -9.67
C SER A 111 -25.76 9.27 -10.25
N GLU A 112 -24.67 8.81 -9.62
CA GLU A 112 -23.31 9.05 -10.10
C GLU A 112 -23.02 8.31 -11.42
N LEU A 113 -23.49 7.06 -11.55
CA LEU A 113 -23.30 6.24 -12.75
C LEU A 113 -24.06 6.77 -13.98
N LYS A 114 -25.16 7.51 -13.79
CA LYS A 114 -25.88 8.14 -14.91
C LYS A 114 -25.02 9.05 -15.79
N ARG A 115 -23.95 9.59 -15.24
CA ARG A 115 -23.01 10.47 -15.97
C ARG A 115 -22.25 9.75 -17.09
N PHE A 116 -22.14 8.41 -17.02
CA PHE A 116 -21.43 7.58 -18.01
C PHE A 116 -22.36 6.96 -19.06
N SER A 117 -23.66 7.26 -19.02
CA SER A 117 -24.65 6.78 -19.97
C SER A 117 -25.28 7.94 -20.74
N GLU A 118 -25.34 7.84 -22.07
CA GLU A 118 -25.91 8.88 -22.93
C GLU A 118 -27.38 9.17 -22.63
N ASN A 119 -28.16 8.14 -22.24
CA ASN A 119 -29.59 8.24 -21.97
C ASN A 119 -29.93 8.17 -20.46
N GLY A 120 -28.91 8.12 -19.59
CA GLY A 120 -29.08 7.97 -18.14
C GLY A 120 -29.55 6.58 -17.68
N ASP A 121 -29.62 5.60 -18.57
CA ASP A 121 -29.94 4.20 -18.30
C ASP A 121 -28.81 3.28 -18.75
N TRP A 122 -28.63 2.17 -18.06
CA TRP A 122 -27.71 1.09 -18.43
C TRP A 122 -28.32 -0.29 -18.12
N LYS A 123 -27.84 -1.33 -18.80
CA LYS A 123 -28.36 -2.72 -18.65
C LYS A 123 -27.62 -3.52 -17.58
N ALA A 124 -26.40 -3.08 -17.23
CA ALA A 124 -25.56 -3.79 -16.27
C ALA A 124 -26.28 -4.00 -14.92
N GLN A 125 -26.13 -5.19 -14.34
CA GLN A 125 -26.67 -5.46 -13.02
C GLN A 125 -25.78 -4.84 -11.93
N LEU A 126 -26.38 -4.03 -11.03
CA LEU A 126 -25.66 -3.48 -9.87
C LEU A 126 -25.68 -4.48 -8.72
N LEU A 127 -24.51 -4.99 -8.37
CA LEU A 127 -24.25 -5.94 -7.30
C LEU A 127 -23.50 -5.30 -6.12
N PHE A 128 -23.59 -5.92 -4.95
CA PHE A 128 -22.88 -5.53 -3.73
C PHE A 128 -22.15 -6.76 -3.19
N CYS A 129 -20.83 -6.69 -3.12
CA CYS A 129 -19.99 -7.74 -2.52
C CYS A 129 -19.81 -7.46 -1.02
N GLU A 130 -19.64 -8.47 -0.18
CA GLU A 130 -19.19 -8.27 1.19
C GLU A 130 -17.74 -7.78 1.21
N HIS A 131 -17.43 -6.87 2.10
CA HIS A 131 -16.12 -6.21 2.18
C HIS A 131 -14.96 -7.22 2.31
N HIS A 132 -15.03 -8.13 3.29
CA HIS A 132 -14.00 -9.14 3.46
C HIS A 132 -13.96 -10.17 2.33
N LEU A 133 -15.09 -10.46 1.69
CA LEU A 133 -15.12 -11.29 0.48
C LEU A 133 -14.45 -10.57 -0.69
N SER A 134 -14.63 -9.25 -0.84
CA SER A 134 -13.95 -8.48 -1.87
C SER A 134 -12.43 -8.48 -1.67
N HIS A 135 -11.96 -8.34 -0.42
CA HIS A 135 -10.54 -8.47 -0.10
C HIS A 135 -10.01 -9.87 -0.41
N ALA A 136 -10.68 -10.92 0.06
CA ALA A 136 -10.28 -12.30 -0.17
C ALA A 136 -10.23 -12.64 -1.68
N ALA A 137 -11.24 -12.20 -2.44
CA ALA A 137 -11.29 -12.37 -3.90
C ALA A 137 -10.17 -11.61 -4.60
N SER A 138 -9.82 -10.40 -4.13
CA SER A 138 -8.71 -9.61 -4.67
C SER A 138 -7.35 -10.26 -4.50
N ALA A 139 -7.19 -11.10 -3.46
CA ALA A 139 -5.96 -11.83 -3.21
C ALA A 139 -5.96 -13.21 -3.91
N PHE A 140 -7.04 -13.96 -3.83
CA PHE A 140 -7.06 -15.33 -4.34
C PHE A 140 -7.08 -15.39 -5.86
N PHE A 141 -8.02 -14.71 -6.52
CA PHE A 141 -8.24 -14.88 -7.96
C PHE A 141 -7.07 -14.39 -8.84
N PRO A 142 -6.35 -13.31 -8.53
CA PRO A 142 -5.16 -12.93 -9.31
C PRO A 142 -3.90 -13.71 -8.95
N SER A 143 -3.89 -14.46 -7.83
CA SER A 143 -2.71 -15.22 -7.41
C SER A 143 -2.35 -16.32 -8.42
N PRO A 144 -1.10 -16.83 -8.42
CA PRO A 144 -0.70 -17.91 -9.30
C PRO A 144 -1.19 -19.31 -8.87
N TYR A 145 -1.90 -19.42 -7.72
CA TYR A 145 -2.22 -20.70 -7.07
C TYR A 145 -3.59 -21.21 -7.49
N GLU A 146 -3.71 -22.51 -7.77
CA GLU A 146 -5.00 -23.20 -7.95
C GLU A 146 -5.75 -23.26 -6.62
N ASP A 147 -5.04 -23.67 -5.56
CA ASP A 147 -5.56 -23.80 -4.20
C ASP A 147 -4.71 -22.95 -3.25
N ALA A 148 -5.38 -22.19 -2.37
CA ALA A 148 -4.71 -21.40 -1.34
C ALA A 148 -5.62 -21.17 -0.14
N ALA A 149 -5.04 -21.15 1.06
CA ALA A 149 -5.66 -20.50 2.20
C ALA A 149 -5.60 -18.97 2.00
N VAL A 150 -6.64 -18.26 2.43
CA VAL A 150 -6.71 -16.80 2.31
C VAL A 150 -6.94 -16.22 3.69
N LEU A 151 -6.08 -15.32 4.11
CA LEU A 151 -6.23 -14.56 5.36
C LEU A 151 -6.41 -13.09 5.04
N THR A 152 -7.58 -12.55 5.38
CA THR A 152 -7.90 -11.14 5.25
C THR A 152 -7.88 -10.49 6.62
N MET A 153 -7.07 -9.44 6.79
CA MET A 153 -6.94 -8.71 8.05
C MET A 153 -7.06 -7.21 7.77
N ASP A 154 -8.09 -6.59 8.34
CA ASP A 154 -8.41 -5.19 8.05
C ASP A 154 -8.80 -4.39 9.30
N GLY A 155 -9.15 -3.12 9.12
CA GLY A 155 -9.73 -2.28 10.15
C GLY A 155 -11.12 -2.78 10.52
N VAL A 156 -12.06 -2.66 9.61
CA VAL A 156 -13.43 -3.19 9.75
C VAL A 156 -14.21 -3.14 8.44
N GLY A 157 -14.79 -4.27 8.05
CA GLY A 157 -15.78 -4.37 6.98
C GLY A 157 -17.20 -4.04 7.46
N GLU A 158 -18.16 -4.88 7.13
CA GLU A 158 -19.50 -4.81 7.72
C GLU A 158 -19.43 -5.16 9.22
N TRP A 159 -19.05 -6.38 9.53
CA TRP A 159 -18.79 -6.89 10.88
C TRP A 159 -17.40 -7.49 11.01
N ALA A 160 -16.97 -8.23 10.00
CA ALA A 160 -15.67 -8.88 10.00
C ALA A 160 -14.52 -7.87 10.04
N THR A 161 -13.49 -8.19 10.82
CA THR A 161 -12.22 -7.47 10.95
C THR A 161 -11.04 -8.35 10.54
N THR A 162 -11.23 -9.67 10.65
CA THR A 162 -10.33 -10.71 10.15
C THR A 162 -11.19 -11.84 9.62
N SER A 163 -10.84 -12.40 8.46
CA SER A 163 -11.50 -13.59 7.92
C SER A 163 -10.50 -14.58 7.36
N ALA A 164 -10.79 -15.87 7.56
CA ALA A 164 -10.06 -16.96 6.98
C ALA A 164 -10.94 -17.70 5.95
N ALA A 165 -10.39 -17.93 4.77
CA ALA A 165 -11.08 -18.59 3.68
C ALA A 165 -10.20 -19.66 3.02
N MET A 166 -10.85 -20.58 2.29
CA MET A 166 -10.19 -21.52 1.37
C MET A 166 -10.64 -21.23 -0.05
N GLY A 167 -9.66 -20.97 -0.91
CA GLY A 167 -9.86 -20.84 -2.35
C GLY A 167 -9.44 -22.12 -3.08
N SER A 168 -10.25 -22.56 -4.05
CA SER A 168 -9.97 -23.71 -4.93
C SER A 168 -10.65 -23.51 -6.28
N GLY A 169 -9.88 -23.43 -7.35
CA GLY A 169 -10.40 -23.13 -8.69
C GLY A 169 -11.15 -21.80 -8.71
N ASN A 170 -12.44 -21.81 -9.02
CA ASN A 170 -13.31 -20.64 -8.97
C ASN A 170 -14.17 -20.55 -7.70
N ARG A 171 -13.85 -21.33 -6.66
CA ARG A 171 -14.55 -21.29 -5.37
C ARG A 171 -13.72 -20.56 -4.34
N LEU A 172 -14.38 -19.79 -3.50
CA LEU A 172 -13.77 -19.10 -2.36
C LEU A 172 -14.77 -19.14 -1.21
N GLN A 173 -14.41 -19.85 -0.14
CA GLN A 173 -15.30 -20.08 0.99
C GLN A 173 -14.68 -19.54 2.26
N VAL A 174 -15.29 -18.51 2.85
CA VAL A 174 -14.98 -18.02 4.19
C VAL A 174 -15.54 -19.02 5.21
N PHE A 175 -14.74 -19.40 6.22
CA PHE A 175 -15.12 -20.38 7.23
C PHE A 175 -14.85 -19.93 8.66
N GLN A 176 -14.09 -18.86 8.88
CA GLN A 176 -13.84 -18.25 10.19
C GLN A 176 -13.75 -16.73 10.08
N GLU A 177 -14.24 -16.04 11.11
CA GLU A 177 -14.18 -14.58 11.22
C GLU A 177 -13.93 -14.12 12.66
N ILE A 178 -13.25 -13.00 12.80
CA ILE A 178 -13.24 -12.17 14.01
C ILE A 178 -14.04 -10.91 13.69
N HIS A 179 -14.95 -10.56 14.58
CA HIS A 179 -15.87 -9.45 14.36
C HIS A 179 -15.50 -8.21 15.18
N PHE A 180 -15.92 -7.06 14.69
CA PHE A 180 -15.92 -5.80 15.42
C PHE A 180 -16.63 -5.96 16.80
N PRO A 181 -16.08 -5.40 17.87
CA PRO A 181 -15.02 -4.39 17.93
C PRO A 181 -13.59 -4.94 18.01
N HIS A 182 -13.39 -6.25 17.97
CA HIS A 182 -12.09 -6.88 18.08
C HIS A 182 -11.39 -6.86 16.71
N SER A 183 -10.43 -5.97 16.53
CA SER A 183 -9.75 -5.76 15.25
C SER A 183 -8.25 -5.55 15.43
N LEU A 184 -7.45 -6.29 14.67
CA LEU A 184 -6.00 -6.12 14.63
C LEU A 184 -5.61 -4.80 13.95
N GLY A 185 -6.32 -4.42 12.88
CA GLY A 185 -6.12 -3.15 12.20
C GLY A 185 -6.44 -1.96 13.08
N LEU A 186 -7.61 -1.94 13.75
CA LEU A 186 -7.98 -0.86 14.68
C LEU A 186 -7.08 -0.82 15.92
N LEU A 187 -6.60 -1.96 16.40
CA LEU A 187 -5.59 -2.00 17.47
C LEU A 187 -4.31 -1.27 17.02
N TYR A 188 -3.77 -1.61 15.86
CA TYR A 188 -2.58 -0.95 15.33
C TYR A 188 -2.81 0.54 15.08
N SER A 189 -3.98 0.91 14.56
CA SER A 189 -4.40 2.31 14.39
C SER A 189 -4.55 3.07 15.72
N ALA A 190 -4.96 2.40 16.81
CA ALA A 190 -5.00 3.01 18.13
C ALA A 190 -3.60 3.38 18.64
N PHE A 191 -2.60 2.53 18.40
CA PHE A 191 -1.20 2.85 18.69
C PHE A 191 -0.61 3.89 17.72
N THR A 192 -1.05 3.89 16.46
CA THR A 192 -0.73 4.95 15.50
C THR A 192 -1.20 6.30 16.01
N TYR A 193 -2.45 6.39 16.46
CA TYR A 193 -3.01 7.57 17.11
C TYR A 193 -2.23 7.96 18.38
N TYR A 194 -1.93 7.00 19.25
CA TYR A 194 -1.24 7.22 20.53
C TYR A 194 0.17 7.79 20.32
N THR A 195 0.88 7.34 19.28
CA THR A 195 2.18 7.87 18.90
C THR A 195 2.10 9.18 18.10
N GLY A 196 0.90 9.78 17.97
CA GLY A 196 0.66 11.10 17.36
C GLY A 196 0.70 11.11 15.84
N PHE A 197 0.53 9.95 15.20
CA PHE A 197 0.40 9.86 13.76
C PHE A 197 -1.08 9.79 13.35
N LYS A 198 -1.37 10.26 12.13
CA LYS A 198 -2.71 10.25 11.57
C LYS A 198 -3.15 8.82 11.24
N VAL A 199 -4.30 8.40 11.76
CA VAL A 199 -4.91 7.09 11.47
C VAL A 199 -5.28 6.98 9.98
N ASN A 200 -5.25 5.77 9.44
CA ASN A 200 -5.44 5.41 8.02
C ASN A 200 -4.35 5.91 7.05
N SER A 201 -3.33 6.59 7.58
CA SER A 201 -2.20 7.05 6.75
C SER A 201 -0.86 7.04 7.48
N GLY A 202 -0.84 6.77 8.78
CA GLY A 202 0.37 6.79 9.62
C GLY A 202 0.85 5.43 10.11
N GLU A 203 0.12 4.35 9.84
CA GLU A 203 0.46 3.00 10.28
C GLU A 203 1.84 2.57 9.79
N TYR A 204 2.18 2.90 8.55
CA TYR A 204 3.51 2.63 8.01
C TYR A 204 4.64 3.43 8.69
N LYS A 205 4.32 4.59 9.35
CA LYS A 205 5.29 5.35 10.14
C LYS A 205 5.60 4.63 11.44
N VAL A 206 4.59 4.05 12.10
CA VAL A 206 4.76 3.22 13.30
C VAL A 206 5.60 1.98 12.95
N MET A 207 5.30 1.29 11.86
CA MET A 207 6.08 0.16 11.36
C MET A 207 7.55 0.55 11.09
N GLY A 208 7.79 1.72 10.47
CA GLY A 208 9.14 2.22 10.20
C GLY A 208 9.87 2.75 11.46
N LEU A 209 9.14 3.12 12.51
CA LEU A 209 9.69 3.59 13.79
C LEU A 209 10.07 2.41 14.72
N ALA A 210 9.39 1.28 14.59
CA ALA A 210 9.56 0.12 15.46
C ALA A 210 11.02 -0.35 15.63
N PRO A 211 11.87 -0.43 14.58
CA PRO A 211 13.26 -0.87 14.72
C PRO A 211 14.16 0.08 15.52
N TYR A 212 13.71 1.29 15.82
CA TYR A 212 14.45 2.25 16.65
C TYR A 212 14.24 2.05 18.14
N GLY A 213 13.22 1.30 18.56
CA GLY A 213 12.87 1.01 19.95
C GLY A 213 13.10 -0.45 20.35
N GLU A 214 12.76 -0.75 21.59
CA GLU A 214 12.72 -2.09 22.14
C GLU A 214 11.27 -2.46 22.52
N PRO A 215 10.82 -3.73 22.37
CA PRO A 215 9.44 -4.13 22.61
C PRO A 215 9.11 -4.28 24.12
N ARG A 216 9.49 -3.29 24.93
CA ARG A 216 9.38 -3.33 26.42
C ARG A 216 7.96 -3.44 26.92
N TYR A 217 6.98 -2.95 26.15
CA TYR A 217 5.57 -2.96 26.50
C TYR A 217 4.78 -4.13 25.87
N ALA A 218 5.42 -4.98 25.06
CA ALA A 218 4.72 -6.07 24.36
C ALA A 218 4.00 -7.01 25.34
N LYS A 219 4.68 -7.42 26.44
CA LYS A 219 4.05 -8.24 27.47
C LYS A 219 2.88 -7.51 28.16
N LEU A 220 3.02 -6.22 28.45
CA LEU A 220 1.94 -5.42 29.07
C LEU A 220 0.71 -5.34 28.15
N ILE A 221 0.91 -5.20 26.84
CA ILE A 221 -0.17 -5.20 25.84
C ILE A 221 -0.89 -6.54 25.85
N LEU A 222 -0.16 -7.65 25.81
CA LEU A 222 -0.71 -9.01 25.82
C LEU A 222 -1.42 -9.34 27.14
N ASP A 223 -0.90 -8.87 28.27
CA ASP A 223 -1.47 -9.17 29.60
C ASP A 223 -2.72 -8.32 29.95
N LYS A 224 -2.84 -7.10 29.37
CA LYS A 224 -3.86 -6.12 29.78
C LYS A 224 -4.84 -5.70 28.70
N ILE A 225 -4.41 -5.69 27.44
CA ILE A 225 -5.22 -5.16 26.33
C ILE A 225 -5.82 -6.30 25.50
N ILE A 226 -5.12 -7.43 25.39
CA ILE A 226 -5.47 -8.53 24.48
C ILE A 226 -5.57 -9.85 25.21
N ASP A 227 -6.69 -10.53 25.06
CA ASP A 227 -6.81 -11.96 25.36
C ASP A 227 -6.50 -12.75 24.08
N LEU A 228 -5.24 -13.16 23.91
CA LEU A 228 -4.73 -13.86 22.73
C LEU A 228 -4.73 -15.37 22.93
N LYS A 229 -5.41 -16.10 22.04
CA LYS A 229 -5.49 -17.56 22.07
C LYS A 229 -4.34 -18.22 21.29
N PRO A 230 -4.09 -19.53 21.48
CA PRO A 230 -3.04 -20.25 20.78
C PRO A 230 -3.19 -20.29 19.25
N ASP A 231 -4.41 -20.22 18.74
CA ASP A 231 -4.75 -20.20 17.31
C ASP A 231 -4.66 -18.79 16.69
N GLY A 232 -4.28 -17.78 17.48
CA GLY A 232 -4.20 -16.40 17.04
C GLY A 232 -5.51 -15.63 17.11
N SER A 233 -6.64 -16.28 17.42
CA SER A 233 -7.87 -15.56 17.73
C SER A 233 -7.70 -14.73 18.99
N PHE A 234 -8.38 -13.58 19.08
CA PHE A 234 -8.19 -12.67 20.19
C PHE A 234 -9.45 -11.86 20.52
N ARG A 235 -9.45 -11.33 21.73
CA ARG A 235 -10.39 -10.30 22.17
C ARG A 235 -9.63 -9.12 22.77
N LEU A 236 -10.09 -7.91 22.47
CA LEU A 236 -9.54 -6.68 23.05
C LEU A 236 -10.35 -6.29 24.30
N ASP A 237 -9.68 -5.80 25.34
CA ASP A 237 -10.37 -5.12 26.44
C ASP A 237 -10.79 -3.72 25.98
N MET A 238 -12.05 -3.60 25.61
CA MET A 238 -12.63 -2.37 25.06
C MET A 238 -12.67 -1.21 26.06
N SER A 239 -12.35 -1.44 27.34
CA SER A 239 -12.26 -0.38 28.34
C SER A 239 -11.11 0.60 28.15
N TYR A 240 -10.14 0.27 27.28
CA TYR A 240 -9.00 1.11 26.90
C TYR A 240 -9.25 1.96 25.65
N PHE A 241 -10.30 1.67 24.89
CA PHE A 241 -10.54 2.24 23.57
C PHE A 241 -11.80 3.10 23.51
N ASN A 242 -11.79 4.08 22.61
CA ASN A 242 -12.93 4.95 22.33
C ASN A 242 -13.50 4.79 20.93
N TYR A 243 -12.86 4.06 20.03
CA TYR A 243 -13.19 4.05 18.61
C TYR A 243 -14.59 3.49 18.28
N CYS A 244 -15.24 2.78 19.19
CA CYS A 244 -16.61 2.29 18.96
C CYS A 244 -17.63 3.42 18.83
N THR A 245 -17.53 4.43 19.68
CA THR A 245 -18.53 5.53 19.79
C THR A 245 -17.92 6.89 20.12
N GLY A 246 -16.59 6.97 20.28
CA GLY A 246 -15.86 8.19 20.59
C GLY A 246 -15.33 8.92 19.34
N LEU A 247 -14.68 10.05 19.59
CA LEU A 247 -13.99 10.85 18.58
C LEU A 247 -12.46 10.66 18.63
N THR A 248 -11.98 9.78 19.49
CA THR A 248 -10.56 9.41 19.66
C THR A 248 -10.42 7.90 19.60
N MET A 249 -9.23 7.41 19.31
CA MET A 249 -8.99 5.96 19.26
C MET A 249 -8.83 5.36 20.66
N THR A 250 -8.14 6.08 21.56
CA THR A 250 -7.83 5.66 22.93
C THR A 250 -8.46 6.61 23.96
N ASN A 251 -8.48 6.20 25.22
CA ASN A 251 -8.99 6.99 26.34
C ASN A 251 -7.90 7.21 27.42
N GLN A 252 -8.26 7.88 28.54
CA GLN A 252 -7.34 8.17 29.63
C GLN A 252 -6.77 6.89 30.26
N ARG A 253 -7.57 5.82 30.41
CA ARG A 253 -7.09 4.55 30.97
C ARG A 253 -5.97 3.92 30.13
N PHE A 254 -6.00 4.12 28.80
CA PHE A 254 -4.90 3.71 27.92
C PHE A 254 -3.63 4.51 28.23
N SER A 255 -3.75 5.82 28.37
CA SER A 255 -2.62 6.70 28.72
C SER A 255 -2.03 6.36 30.09
N ASP A 256 -2.89 6.09 31.08
CA ASP A 256 -2.48 5.70 32.43
C ASP A 256 -1.73 4.36 32.45
N LEU A 257 -2.14 3.41 31.59
CA LEU A 257 -1.49 2.10 31.49
C LEU A 257 -0.03 2.21 31.03
N PHE A 258 0.26 3.11 30.11
CA PHE A 258 1.61 3.33 29.57
C PHE A 258 2.37 4.46 30.27
N GLY A 259 1.71 5.22 31.14
CA GLY A 259 2.32 6.30 31.92
C GLY A 259 2.62 7.58 31.16
N ALA A 260 2.03 7.78 29.97
CA ALA A 260 2.19 8.98 29.17
C ALA A 260 0.91 9.36 28.41
N PRO A 261 0.66 10.65 28.10
CA PRO A 261 -0.47 11.05 27.28
C PRO A 261 -0.25 10.71 25.80
N VAL A 262 -1.31 10.85 24.99
CA VAL A 262 -1.22 10.82 23.53
C VAL A 262 -0.26 11.91 23.05
N ARG A 263 0.72 11.58 22.21
CA ARG A 263 1.66 12.55 21.62
C ARG A 263 0.94 13.51 20.69
N ALA A 264 1.18 14.80 20.82
CA ALA A 264 0.71 15.77 19.83
C ALA A 264 1.53 15.64 18.51
N PRO A 265 0.92 15.86 17.33
CA PRO A 265 1.60 15.65 16.04
C PRO A 265 2.89 16.45 15.83
N ASN A 266 3.01 17.60 16.46
CA ASN A 266 4.16 18.51 16.39
C ASN A 266 5.22 18.28 17.48
N GLU A 267 4.97 17.40 18.44
CA GLU A 267 5.96 17.04 19.47
C GLU A 267 7.04 16.10 18.90
N LEU A 268 8.22 16.14 19.51
CA LEU A 268 9.33 15.27 19.11
C LEU A 268 9.04 13.81 19.52
N LEU A 269 9.51 12.89 18.69
CA LEU A 269 9.54 11.46 19.03
C LEU A 269 10.61 11.23 20.10
N THR A 270 10.25 10.51 21.16
CA THR A 270 11.15 10.12 22.24
C THR A 270 11.40 8.62 22.24
N PRO A 271 12.39 8.11 23.00
CA PRO A 271 12.60 6.67 23.18
C PRO A 271 11.33 5.91 23.58
N PHE A 272 10.47 6.52 24.42
CA PHE A 272 9.18 5.96 24.81
C PHE A 272 8.30 5.63 23.58
N HIS A 273 8.17 6.56 22.62
CA HIS A 273 7.35 6.37 21.43
C HIS A 273 7.93 5.29 20.50
N MET A 274 9.26 5.17 20.46
CA MET A 274 9.95 4.10 19.72
C MET A 274 9.68 2.73 20.34
N ASP A 275 9.76 2.64 21.68
CA ASP A 275 9.46 1.40 22.41
C ASP A 275 7.98 1.00 22.29
N ILE A 276 7.05 1.96 22.28
CA ILE A 276 5.63 1.71 22.01
C ILE A 276 5.44 1.17 20.57
N ALA A 277 6.09 1.78 19.57
CA ALA A 277 6.04 1.31 18.19
C ALA A 277 6.62 -0.10 18.04
N ALA A 278 7.78 -0.38 18.64
CA ALA A 278 8.39 -1.70 18.67
C ALA A 278 7.48 -2.74 19.35
N SER A 279 6.80 -2.34 20.43
CA SER A 279 5.94 -3.23 21.20
C SER A 279 4.68 -3.63 20.45
N ILE A 280 3.97 -2.69 19.84
CA ILE A 280 2.78 -3.03 19.05
C ILE A 280 3.15 -3.81 17.78
N GLN A 281 4.29 -3.53 17.16
CA GLN A 281 4.78 -4.30 16.01
C GLN A 281 5.05 -5.76 16.42
N ALA A 282 5.73 -5.99 17.53
CA ALA A 282 6.00 -7.34 18.04
C ALA A 282 4.70 -8.11 18.38
N VAL A 283 3.71 -7.42 18.94
CA VAL A 283 2.41 -8.02 19.26
C VAL A 283 1.64 -8.38 17.99
N LEU A 284 1.61 -7.49 16.99
CA LEU A 284 0.97 -7.77 15.70
C LEU A 284 1.62 -8.98 15.02
N GLU A 285 2.93 -9.05 15.01
CA GLU A 285 3.69 -10.18 14.43
C GLU A 285 3.36 -11.50 15.10
N GLU A 286 3.30 -11.54 16.43
CA GLU A 286 2.93 -12.74 17.20
C GLU A 286 1.50 -13.21 16.87
N ILE A 287 0.53 -12.27 16.77
CA ILE A 287 -0.85 -12.59 16.40
C ILE A 287 -0.91 -13.19 15.00
N VAL A 288 -0.27 -12.52 14.01
CA VAL A 288 -0.28 -12.96 12.62
C VAL A 288 0.40 -14.33 12.48
N LEU A 289 1.53 -14.57 13.15
CA LEU A 289 2.21 -15.87 13.12
C LEU A 289 1.34 -16.99 13.72
N ARG A 290 0.64 -16.74 14.83
CA ARG A 290 -0.30 -17.74 15.37
C ARG A 290 -1.43 -18.03 14.42
N MET A 291 -2.06 -17.00 13.84
CA MET A 291 -3.13 -17.15 12.87
C MET A 291 -2.67 -17.97 11.65
N THR A 292 -1.52 -17.65 11.07
CA THR A 292 -1.02 -18.34 9.87
C THR A 292 -0.64 -19.79 10.17
N ARG A 293 -0.02 -20.10 11.31
CA ARG A 293 0.28 -21.46 11.75
C ARG A 293 -0.99 -22.29 11.99
N ALA A 294 -1.98 -21.70 12.65
CA ALA A 294 -3.27 -22.35 12.89
C ALA A 294 -4.01 -22.61 11.57
N LEU A 295 -4.02 -21.62 10.68
CA LEU A 295 -4.65 -21.74 9.35
C LEU A 295 -3.98 -22.81 8.49
N ALA A 296 -2.66 -22.87 8.45
CA ALA A 296 -1.91 -23.92 7.74
C ALA A 296 -2.26 -25.31 8.28
N LYS A 297 -2.28 -25.47 9.62
CA LYS A 297 -2.66 -26.75 10.26
C LYS A 297 -4.10 -27.15 9.97
N GLN A 298 -5.02 -26.19 9.96
CA GLN A 298 -6.46 -26.44 9.75
C GLN A 298 -6.77 -26.81 8.32
N THR A 299 -6.16 -26.13 7.35
CA THR A 299 -6.47 -26.29 5.92
C THR A 299 -5.59 -27.32 5.22
N GLY A 300 -4.37 -27.56 5.71
CA GLY A 300 -3.36 -28.34 5.00
C GLY A 300 -2.88 -27.68 3.70
N ALA A 301 -3.23 -26.42 3.46
CA ALA A 301 -2.86 -25.70 2.25
C ALA A 301 -1.36 -25.39 2.22
N ARG A 302 -0.75 -25.52 1.03
CA ARG A 302 0.67 -25.17 0.80
C ARG A 302 0.87 -23.68 0.56
N ASN A 303 -0.16 -22.99 0.07
CA ASN A 303 -0.11 -21.60 -0.38
C ASN A 303 -0.99 -20.70 0.50
N LEU A 304 -0.51 -19.49 0.75
CA LEU A 304 -1.24 -18.45 1.48
C LEU A 304 -1.42 -17.21 0.61
N CYS A 305 -2.65 -16.69 0.56
CA CYS A 305 -2.95 -15.37 0.02
C CYS A 305 -3.30 -14.39 1.15
N LEU A 306 -2.80 -13.15 1.09
CA LEU A 306 -3.02 -12.11 2.08
C LEU A 306 -3.69 -10.87 1.47
N ALA A 307 -4.70 -10.33 2.16
CA ALA A 307 -5.37 -9.07 1.83
C ALA A 307 -5.85 -8.34 3.08
N GLY A 308 -6.48 -7.16 2.90
CA GLY A 308 -6.84 -6.23 3.97
C GLY A 308 -5.69 -5.29 4.33
N GLY A 309 -5.98 -4.17 4.95
CA GLY A 309 -4.99 -3.11 5.25
C GLY A 309 -3.80 -3.59 6.07
N VAL A 310 -3.99 -4.59 6.97
CA VAL A 310 -2.89 -5.17 7.77
C VAL A 310 -1.89 -5.95 6.91
N ALA A 311 -2.31 -6.51 5.77
CA ALA A 311 -1.40 -7.18 4.82
C ALA A 311 -0.37 -6.22 4.17
N LEU A 312 -0.49 -4.90 4.35
CA LEU A 312 0.54 -3.92 4.00
C LEU A 312 1.70 -3.89 5.01
N ASN A 313 1.61 -4.60 6.15
CA ASN A 313 2.70 -4.72 7.10
C ASN A 313 3.75 -5.71 6.59
N CYS A 314 4.69 -5.19 5.80
CA CYS A 314 5.73 -5.97 5.13
C CYS A 314 6.69 -6.66 6.12
N VAL A 315 6.81 -6.18 7.36
CA VAL A 315 7.64 -6.80 8.41
C VAL A 315 7.00 -8.10 8.88
N ALA A 316 5.69 -8.07 9.21
CA ALA A 316 4.94 -9.27 9.57
C ALA A 316 4.94 -10.29 8.42
N ASN A 317 4.70 -9.83 7.18
CA ASN A 317 4.72 -10.70 6.00
C ASN A 317 6.06 -11.42 5.81
N GLY A 318 7.19 -10.70 6.00
CA GLY A 318 8.52 -11.30 5.96
C GLY A 318 8.73 -12.36 7.04
N LYS A 319 8.16 -12.18 8.24
CA LYS A 319 8.19 -13.19 9.31
C LYS A 319 7.33 -14.40 8.98
N VAL A 320 6.14 -14.20 8.41
CA VAL A 320 5.26 -15.31 7.96
C VAL A 320 5.96 -16.17 6.91
N LEU A 321 6.66 -15.55 5.94
CA LEU A 321 7.41 -16.31 4.94
C LEU A 321 8.54 -17.14 5.58
N ARG A 322 9.33 -16.52 6.47
CA ARG A 322 10.44 -17.20 7.16
C ARG A 322 9.99 -18.26 8.15
N ASP A 323 8.78 -18.15 8.70
CA ASP A 323 8.20 -19.15 9.60
C ASP A 323 7.96 -20.49 8.91
N GLY A 324 7.70 -20.49 7.60
CA GLY A 324 7.57 -21.69 6.79
C GLY A 324 6.32 -22.53 7.05
N ALA A 325 5.32 -22.01 7.73
CA ALA A 325 4.02 -22.70 7.90
C ALA A 325 3.30 -22.90 6.55
N PHE A 326 3.55 -22.01 5.60
CA PHE A 326 3.17 -22.14 4.20
C PHE A 326 4.41 -22.16 3.33
N GLU A 327 4.40 -22.94 2.24
CA GLU A 327 5.50 -23.02 1.28
C GLU A 327 5.61 -21.72 0.46
N ASN A 328 4.47 -21.15 0.09
CA ASN A 328 4.40 -19.95 -0.75
C ASN A 328 3.42 -18.95 -0.17
N ILE A 329 3.74 -17.65 -0.34
CA ILE A 329 2.83 -16.55 0.01
C ILE A 329 2.64 -15.65 -1.20
N TRP A 330 1.41 -15.19 -1.41
CA TRP A 330 1.08 -14.14 -2.36
C TRP A 330 0.30 -13.04 -1.65
N ILE A 331 0.67 -11.79 -1.86
CA ILE A 331 0.09 -10.64 -1.17
C ILE A 331 -0.47 -9.69 -2.22
N GLN A 332 -1.74 -9.30 -2.06
CA GLN A 332 -2.37 -8.32 -2.95
C GLN A 332 -1.59 -6.99 -2.92
N PRO A 333 -1.05 -6.47 -4.05
CA PRO A 333 -0.30 -5.21 -4.07
C PRO A 333 -1.11 -4.01 -3.59
N ALA A 334 -2.40 -3.97 -3.86
CA ALA A 334 -3.34 -2.99 -3.34
C ALA A 334 -4.19 -3.59 -2.20
N ALA A 335 -3.55 -4.16 -1.17
CA ALA A 335 -4.22 -4.95 -0.12
C ALA A 335 -5.28 -4.19 0.69
N GLY A 336 -5.23 -2.85 0.75
CA GLY A 336 -6.28 -2.02 1.35
C GLY A 336 -7.54 -1.92 0.47
N ASP A 337 -8.43 -0.99 0.82
CA ASP A 337 -9.77 -0.84 0.21
C ASP A 337 -9.76 -0.66 -1.32
N ALA A 338 -8.70 -0.05 -1.89
CA ALA A 338 -8.58 0.08 -3.34
C ALA A 338 -8.61 -1.27 -4.06
N GLY A 339 -7.99 -2.31 -3.49
CA GLY A 339 -8.03 -3.67 -4.02
C GLY A 339 -9.42 -4.31 -3.97
N GLY A 340 -10.28 -3.82 -3.08
CA GLY A 340 -11.69 -4.23 -3.01
C GLY A 340 -12.42 -4.01 -4.34
N ALA A 341 -12.05 -3.00 -5.13
CA ALA A 341 -12.59 -2.81 -6.48
C ALA A 341 -12.26 -4.00 -7.41
N VAL A 342 -10.99 -4.44 -7.41
CA VAL A 342 -10.57 -5.63 -8.18
C VAL A 342 -11.29 -6.88 -7.68
N GLY A 343 -11.34 -7.06 -6.35
CA GLY A 343 -11.95 -8.23 -5.74
C GLY A 343 -13.45 -8.32 -5.97
N ALA A 344 -14.17 -7.20 -5.89
CA ALA A 344 -15.60 -7.15 -6.16
C ALA A 344 -15.92 -7.56 -7.61
N ALA A 345 -15.16 -7.06 -8.60
CA ALA A 345 -15.33 -7.44 -9.99
C ALA A 345 -15.03 -8.93 -10.20
N LEU A 346 -13.92 -9.45 -9.64
CA LEU A 346 -13.56 -10.87 -9.75
C LEU A 346 -14.55 -11.78 -9.02
N ALA A 347 -15.12 -11.35 -7.89
CA ALA A 347 -16.17 -12.09 -7.19
C ALA A 347 -17.44 -12.23 -8.05
N ALA A 348 -17.84 -11.17 -8.78
CA ALA A 348 -18.95 -11.27 -9.72
C ALA A 348 -18.66 -12.25 -10.84
N VAL A 349 -17.47 -12.21 -11.41
CA VAL A 349 -17.05 -13.09 -12.51
C VAL A 349 -16.99 -14.55 -12.06
N HIS A 350 -16.31 -14.85 -10.96
CA HIS A 350 -16.01 -16.23 -10.58
C HIS A 350 -17.03 -16.84 -9.62
N LEU A 351 -17.55 -16.07 -8.64
CA LEU A 351 -18.44 -16.59 -7.60
C LEU A 351 -19.91 -16.45 -7.99
N TYR A 352 -20.30 -15.31 -8.57
CA TYR A 352 -21.70 -15.05 -8.92
C TYR A 352 -22.07 -15.74 -10.24
N GLU A 353 -21.26 -15.54 -11.29
CA GLU A 353 -21.50 -16.16 -12.62
C GLU A 353 -20.90 -17.57 -12.76
N GLY A 354 -19.98 -17.95 -11.87
CA GLY A 354 -19.33 -19.26 -11.95
C GLY A 354 -18.35 -19.39 -13.13
N HIS A 355 -17.86 -18.27 -13.68
CA HIS A 355 -16.90 -18.31 -14.79
C HIS A 355 -15.62 -19.06 -14.35
N PRO A 356 -15.13 -20.03 -15.13
CA PRO A 356 -13.97 -20.82 -14.75
C PRO A 356 -12.72 -19.98 -14.62
N ARG A 357 -12.02 -20.07 -13.49
CA ARG A 357 -10.68 -19.56 -13.34
C ARG A 357 -9.67 -20.48 -14.05
N ARG A 358 -8.70 -19.92 -14.74
CA ARG A 358 -7.64 -20.66 -15.44
C ARG A 358 -6.28 -20.19 -14.96
N PRO A 359 -5.80 -20.66 -13.78
CA PRO A 359 -4.46 -20.31 -13.32
C PRO A 359 -3.44 -20.84 -14.32
N ASN A 360 -2.55 -19.97 -14.74
CA ASN A 360 -1.45 -20.31 -15.65
C ASN A 360 -0.08 -20.30 -14.95
N GLY A 361 -0.09 -20.31 -13.61
CA GLY A 361 1.10 -20.20 -12.78
C GLY A 361 1.72 -18.78 -12.75
N GLY A 362 1.11 -17.82 -13.44
CA GLY A 362 1.54 -16.43 -13.47
C GLY A 362 0.71 -15.52 -12.57
N ASP A 363 1.30 -14.43 -12.16
CA ASP A 363 0.64 -13.36 -11.41
C ASP A 363 -0.21 -12.49 -12.35
N ARG A 364 -1.53 -12.43 -12.07
CA ARG A 364 -2.51 -11.73 -12.90
C ARG A 364 -2.67 -10.25 -12.57
N MET A 365 -1.97 -9.76 -11.55
CA MET A 365 -1.86 -8.32 -11.31
C MET A 365 -0.88 -7.65 -12.28
N HIS A 366 -0.17 -8.42 -13.13
CA HIS A 366 0.74 -7.89 -14.15
C HIS A 366 1.75 -6.86 -13.59
N GLY A 367 2.40 -7.17 -12.46
CA GLY A 367 3.30 -6.24 -11.79
C GLY A 367 2.59 -5.02 -11.20
N SER A 368 1.27 -5.07 -11.04
CA SER A 368 0.41 -3.95 -10.63
C SER A 368 0.33 -2.80 -11.66
N LEU A 369 0.85 -2.97 -12.86
CA LEU A 369 0.88 -1.97 -13.92
C LEU A 369 -0.46 -1.87 -14.66
N LEU A 370 -1.50 -1.43 -13.96
CA LEU A 370 -2.90 -1.43 -14.41
C LEU A 370 -3.47 -0.03 -14.66
N GLY A 371 -2.77 1.02 -14.25
CA GLY A 371 -3.20 2.42 -14.35
C GLY A 371 -2.85 3.10 -15.69
N PRO A 372 -3.04 4.43 -15.79
CA PRO A 372 -2.84 5.20 -17.01
C PRO A 372 -1.43 5.12 -17.59
N SER A 373 -1.35 5.14 -18.92
CA SER A 373 -0.11 5.31 -19.71
C SER A 373 -0.32 6.37 -20.78
N TYR A 374 0.79 6.88 -21.33
CA TYR A 374 0.81 7.94 -22.33
C TYR A 374 1.68 7.53 -23.51
N SER A 375 1.25 7.84 -24.72
CA SER A 375 2.09 7.67 -25.92
C SER A 375 3.27 8.66 -25.89
N GLN A 376 4.36 8.33 -26.59
CA GLN A 376 5.52 9.21 -26.68
C GLN A 376 5.13 10.60 -27.20
N LEU A 377 4.31 10.66 -28.25
CA LEU A 377 3.84 11.92 -28.83
C LEU A 377 2.99 12.75 -27.83
N ASP A 378 2.16 12.09 -27.03
CA ASP A 378 1.35 12.75 -25.99
C ASP A 378 2.24 13.28 -24.86
N ILE A 379 3.28 12.54 -24.46
CA ILE A 379 4.29 12.98 -23.49
C ILE A 379 4.98 14.26 -23.97
N GLU A 380 5.50 14.26 -25.19
CA GLU A 380 6.20 15.41 -25.77
C GLU A 380 5.29 16.65 -25.83
N ARG A 381 4.06 16.47 -26.33
CA ARG A 381 3.07 17.56 -26.41
C ARG A 381 2.77 18.15 -25.02
N ARG A 382 2.55 17.31 -24.00
CA ARG A 382 2.22 17.71 -22.64
C ARG A 382 3.40 18.40 -21.94
N LEU A 383 4.60 17.87 -22.07
CA LEU A 383 5.82 18.47 -21.52
C LEU A 383 6.11 19.83 -22.16
N THR A 384 5.96 19.94 -23.50
CA THR A 384 6.10 21.21 -24.21
C THR A 384 5.09 22.24 -23.73
N ALA A 385 3.82 21.85 -23.58
CA ALA A 385 2.77 22.73 -23.07
C ALA A 385 3.02 23.18 -21.60
N ALA A 386 3.71 22.35 -20.82
CA ALA A 386 4.12 22.68 -19.44
C ALA A 386 5.38 23.58 -19.38
N GLY A 387 6.01 23.90 -20.52
CA GLY A 387 7.23 24.72 -20.60
C GLY A 387 8.51 23.96 -20.25
N ALA A 388 8.50 22.64 -20.35
CA ALA A 388 9.65 21.80 -20.05
C ALA A 388 10.69 21.84 -21.19
N HIS A 389 11.98 21.91 -20.84
CA HIS A 389 13.09 21.71 -21.76
C HIS A 389 13.58 20.27 -21.68
N PHE A 390 13.51 19.53 -22.79
CA PHE A 390 13.89 18.12 -22.85
C PHE A 390 14.55 17.76 -24.18
N SER A 391 15.31 16.66 -24.17
CA SER A 391 15.77 15.97 -25.35
C SER A 391 15.01 14.66 -25.53
N VAL A 392 14.62 14.33 -26.76
CA VAL A 392 14.05 13.01 -27.09
C VAL A 392 15.18 12.14 -27.60
N VAL A 393 15.38 10.99 -26.96
CA VAL A 393 16.49 10.07 -27.27
C VAL A 393 15.97 8.66 -27.52
N GLY A 394 16.81 7.78 -28.08
CA GLY A 394 16.48 6.37 -28.20
C GLY A 394 16.38 5.67 -26.82
N GLU A 395 15.63 4.56 -26.73
CA GLU A 395 15.43 3.82 -25.47
C GLU A 395 16.78 3.42 -24.83
N GLY A 396 17.73 2.91 -25.62
CA GLY A 396 19.06 2.56 -25.13
C GLY A 396 19.84 3.73 -24.56
N ASP A 397 19.82 4.88 -25.23
CA ASP A 397 20.48 6.12 -24.78
C ASP A 397 19.81 6.69 -23.53
N MET A 398 18.50 6.59 -23.44
CA MET A 398 17.72 7.02 -22.27
C MET A 398 18.10 6.20 -21.03
N VAL A 399 18.17 4.87 -21.16
CA VAL A 399 18.60 3.98 -20.10
C VAL A 399 20.06 4.25 -19.71
N GLU A 400 20.92 4.49 -20.69
CA GLU A 400 22.34 4.83 -20.47
C GLU A 400 22.48 6.12 -19.64
N GLN A 401 21.79 7.20 -20.04
CA GLN A 401 21.83 8.48 -19.34
C GLN A 401 21.28 8.37 -17.92
N ALA A 402 20.18 7.63 -17.73
CA ALA A 402 19.62 7.38 -16.39
C ALA A 402 20.58 6.58 -15.50
N ALA A 403 21.21 5.52 -16.04
CA ALA A 403 22.19 4.72 -15.31
C ALA A 403 23.45 5.52 -14.97
N ASP A 404 23.92 6.38 -15.86
CA ASP A 404 25.04 7.30 -15.62
C ASP A 404 24.75 8.30 -14.50
N ALA A 405 23.55 8.90 -14.51
CA ALA A 405 23.13 9.83 -13.47
C ALA A 405 23.07 9.13 -12.09
N LEU A 406 22.47 7.93 -12.05
CA LEU A 406 22.42 7.12 -10.81
C LEU A 406 23.83 6.74 -10.32
N ALA A 407 24.73 6.30 -11.21
CA ALA A 407 26.11 5.96 -10.85
C ALA A 407 26.92 7.15 -10.31
N LYS A 408 26.54 8.38 -10.70
CA LYS A 408 27.06 9.65 -10.17
C LYS A 408 26.34 10.10 -8.90
N GLN A 409 25.53 9.23 -8.28
CA GLN A 409 24.74 9.50 -7.07
C GLN A 409 23.71 10.64 -7.23
N GLN A 410 23.24 10.88 -8.44
CA GLN A 410 22.14 11.80 -8.74
C GLN A 410 20.80 11.11 -8.48
N ALA A 411 19.80 11.89 -8.07
CA ALA A 411 18.43 11.41 -7.89
C ALA A 411 17.63 11.57 -9.18
N VAL A 412 17.03 10.47 -9.64
CA VAL A 412 16.32 10.37 -10.92
C VAL A 412 14.83 10.19 -10.72
N GLY A 413 14.02 11.09 -11.28
CA GLY A 413 12.59 10.87 -11.49
C GLY A 413 12.37 9.93 -12.69
N TRP A 414 11.65 8.84 -12.49
CA TRP A 414 11.42 7.80 -13.49
C TRP A 414 9.93 7.59 -13.74
N PHE A 415 9.48 7.92 -14.94
CA PHE A 415 8.08 7.86 -15.36
C PHE A 415 7.96 7.07 -16.66
N GLN A 416 7.52 5.79 -16.55
CA GLN A 416 7.51 4.86 -17.67
C GLN A 416 6.23 4.01 -17.68
N GLY A 417 5.74 3.68 -18.88
CA GLY A 417 4.65 2.72 -19.08
C GLY A 417 3.37 3.05 -18.30
N ARG A 418 2.65 2.00 -17.90
CA ARG A 418 1.42 2.11 -17.11
C ARG A 418 1.72 2.38 -15.63
N LEU A 419 0.91 3.25 -15.00
CA LEU A 419 0.97 3.55 -13.55
C LEU A 419 0.64 2.30 -12.72
N GLU A 420 1.29 2.16 -11.58
CA GLU A 420 1.01 1.12 -10.59
C GLU A 420 -0.36 1.32 -9.92
N PHE A 421 -1.10 0.23 -9.74
CA PHE A 421 -2.31 0.17 -8.92
C PHE A 421 -1.96 -0.27 -7.50
N GLY A 422 -2.12 0.62 -6.52
CA GLY A 422 -1.77 0.38 -5.12
C GLY A 422 -0.85 1.46 -4.53
N PRO A 423 -0.43 1.30 -3.25
CA PRO A 423 0.26 2.35 -2.50
C PRO A 423 1.77 2.43 -2.80
N ARG A 424 2.33 1.50 -3.59
CA ARG A 424 3.77 1.39 -3.83
C ARG A 424 4.13 1.77 -5.26
N ALA A 425 5.23 2.51 -5.42
CA ALA A 425 5.87 2.67 -6.71
C ALA A 425 6.79 1.47 -6.97
N LEU A 426 6.63 0.87 -8.13
CA LEU A 426 7.26 -0.41 -8.50
C LEU A 426 8.12 -0.28 -9.79
N GLY A 427 8.56 0.94 -10.11
CA GLY A 427 9.41 1.20 -11.26
C GLY A 427 8.67 1.77 -12.49
N ALA A 428 7.43 2.28 -12.31
CA ALA A 428 6.72 3.03 -13.34
C ALA A 428 6.58 4.52 -12.99
N ARG A 429 6.34 4.84 -11.73
CA ARG A 429 6.26 6.21 -11.20
C ARG A 429 7.15 6.31 -9.95
N SER A 430 8.46 6.30 -10.17
CA SER A 430 9.47 6.13 -9.15
C SER A 430 10.45 7.30 -9.06
N ILE A 431 10.95 7.55 -7.85
CA ILE A 431 12.20 8.27 -7.65
C ILE A 431 13.26 7.21 -7.33
N LEU A 432 14.35 7.25 -8.09
CA LEU A 432 15.46 6.30 -8.01
C LEU A 432 16.72 6.99 -7.47
N GLY A 433 17.57 6.20 -6.81
CA GLY A 433 18.86 6.67 -6.30
C GLY A 433 19.88 5.55 -6.15
N ASP A 434 21.14 5.90 -5.98
CA ASP A 434 22.23 4.95 -5.74
C ASP A 434 22.20 4.48 -4.26
N PRO A 435 21.97 3.17 -4.00
CA PRO A 435 21.90 2.66 -2.63
C PRO A 435 23.25 2.64 -1.91
N ARG A 436 24.39 2.70 -2.62
CA ARG A 436 25.75 2.70 -2.09
C ARG A 436 26.12 4.05 -1.45
N SER A 437 25.42 5.12 -1.81
CA SER A 437 25.70 6.46 -1.28
C SER A 437 25.25 6.60 0.18
N PRO A 438 26.15 6.94 1.11
CA PRO A 438 25.82 7.10 2.52
C PRO A 438 24.94 8.32 2.81
N THR A 439 24.85 9.25 1.85
CA THR A 439 24.04 10.47 1.98
C THR A 439 22.71 10.41 1.23
N MET A 440 22.49 9.41 0.37
CA MET A 440 21.31 9.32 -0.50
C MET A 440 20.01 9.28 0.32
N GLN A 441 19.94 8.49 1.39
CA GLN A 441 18.75 8.41 2.25
C GLN A 441 18.39 9.78 2.83
N ARG A 442 19.38 10.51 3.34
CA ARG A 442 19.18 11.87 3.89
C ARG A 442 18.72 12.85 2.82
N ASN A 443 19.38 12.84 1.64
CA ASN A 443 19.05 13.74 0.54
C ASN A 443 17.62 13.50 0.05
N LEU A 444 17.25 12.24 -0.18
CA LEU A 444 15.90 11.88 -0.62
C LEU A 444 14.83 12.29 0.42
N ASN A 445 15.06 12.06 1.72
CA ASN A 445 14.08 12.43 2.74
C ASN A 445 13.95 13.95 2.90
N LEU A 446 15.05 14.68 2.99
CA LEU A 446 15.02 16.11 3.36
C LEU A 446 14.82 17.04 2.15
N LYS A 447 15.45 16.74 0.98
CA LYS A 447 15.48 17.66 -0.16
C LYS A 447 14.44 17.33 -1.23
N ILE A 448 13.95 16.09 -1.26
CA ILE A 448 13.03 15.62 -2.30
C ILE A 448 11.67 15.28 -1.74
N LYS A 449 11.62 14.51 -0.63
CA LYS A 449 10.36 14.05 -0.05
C LYS A 449 9.80 15.00 1.03
N TYR A 450 10.60 15.91 1.57
CA TYR A 450 10.24 16.85 2.65
C TYR A 450 9.57 16.14 3.85
N ARG A 451 10.20 15.05 4.33
CA ARG A 451 9.63 14.19 5.37
C ARG A 451 10.64 13.79 6.45
N GLU A 452 10.16 13.07 7.44
CA GLU A 452 10.93 12.59 8.58
C GLU A 452 12.14 11.75 8.13
N SER A 453 13.34 12.04 8.67
CA SER A 453 14.61 11.41 8.28
C SER A 453 14.69 9.91 8.64
N PHE A 454 13.94 9.45 9.66
CA PHE A 454 13.99 8.06 10.11
C PHE A 454 13.33 7.06 9.13
N ARG A 455 12.58 7.54 8.15
CA ARG A 455 11.86 6.67 7.21
C ARG A 455 12.82 5.97 6.26
N PRO A 456 12.79 4.62 6.18
CA PRO A 456 13.65 3.87 5.27
C PRO A 456 13.18 3.99 3.82
N PHE A 457 14.07 3.67 2.89
CA PHE A 457 13.76 3.46 1.48
C PHE A 457 13.83 1.98 1.13
N ALA A 458 13.14 1.58 0.08
CA ALA A 458 13.09 0.22 -0.39
C ALA A 458 14.17 -0.01 -1.47
N PRO A 459 14.88 -1.15 -1.46
CA PRO A 459 15.66 -1.62 -2.59
C PRO A 459 14.75 -2.21 -3.67
N ALA A 460 15.02 -1.87 -4.93
CA ALA A 460 14.65 -2.66 -6.10
C ALA A 460 15.90 -3.42 -6.54
N VAL A 461 15.79 -4.73 -6.72
CA VAL A 461 16.91 -5.63 -7.03
C VAL A 461 16.53 -6.55 -8.19
N LEU A 462 17.49 -6.87 -9.06
CA LEU A 462 17.30 -7.91 -10.08
C LEU A 462 16.95 -9.25 -9.40
N ARG A 463 15.91 -9.95 -9.89
CA ARG A 463 15.42 -11.18 -9.24
C ARG A 463 16.52 -12.23 -9.11
N GLU A 464 17.34 -12.40 -10.11
CA GLU A 464 18.45 -13.35 -10.15
C GLU A 464 19.57 -13.03 -9.16
N ASP A 465 19.69 -11.78 -8.72
CA ASP A 465 20.75 -11.33 -7.81
C ASP A 465 20.28 -11.21 -6.36
N VAL A 466 18.99 -11.40 -6.07
CA VAL A 466 18.43 -11.10 -4.74
C VAL A 466 19.10 -11.88 -3.62
N ALA A 467 19.40 -13.17 -3.83
CA ALA A 467 20.02 -14.03 -2.84
C ALA A 467 21.50 -13.69 -2.55
N GLU A 468 22.16 -12.92 -3.43
CA GLU A 468 23.53 -12.45 -3.21
C GLU A 468 23.62 -11.21 -2.29
N TRP A 469 22.48 -10.51 -2.12
CA TRP A 469 22.41 -9.25 -1.35
C TRP A 469 21.58 -9.36 -0.09
N PHE A 470 20.59 -10.25 -0.08
CA PHE A 470 19.61 -10.40 1.01
C PHE A 470 19.51 -11.86 1.47
N GLU A 471 19.18 -12.08 2.73
CA GLU A 471 18.81 -13.39 3.28
C GLU A 471 17.41 -13.79 2.76
N PHE A 472 17.29 -13.88 1.43
CA PHE A 472 16.01 -14.01 0.74
C PHE A 472 16.20 -14.58 -0.66
N ASP A 473 15.45 -15.61 -1.01
CA ASP A 473 15.46 -16.21 -2.36
C ASP A 473 14.03 -16.57 -2.83
N SER A 474 13.15 -15.58 -2.78
CA SER A 474 11.76 -15.73 -3.25
C SER A 474 11.37 -14.51 -4.05
N ASP A 475 10.16 -14.51 -4.63
CA ASP A 475 9.62 -13.36 -5.33
C ASP A 475 8.99 -12.36 -4.36
N SER A 476 9.31 -11.09 -4.52
CA SER A 476 8.69 -9.96 -3.84
C SER A 476 8.47 -8.80 -4.81
N PRO A 477 7.63 -8.96 -5.86
CA PRO A 477 7.49 -7.94 -6.89
C PRO A 477 6.82 -6.65 -6.38
N TYR A 478 6.12 -6.69 -5.24
CA TYR A 478 5.22 -5.65 -4.76
C TYR A 478 5.72 -4.88 -3.53
N MET A 479 6.98 -5.03 -3.11
CA MET A 479 7.52 -4.38 -1.90
C MET A 479 6.72 -4.69 -0.63
N LEU A 480 6.22 -5.91 -0.47
CA LEU A 480 5.39 -6.32 0.67
C LEU A 480 6.05 -7.35 1.58
N ILE A 481 7.35 -7.59 1.40
CA ILE A 481 8.16 -8.50 2.21
C ILE A 481 9.43 -7.78 2.67
N VAL A 482 9.77 -7.95 3.95
CA VAL A 482 11.02 -7.50 4.55
C VAL A 482 11.92 -8.70 4.79
N ALA A 483 13.17 -8.59 4.38
CA ALA A 483 14.23 -9.53 4.72
C ALA A 483 15.52 -8.79 5.07
N ASP A 484 16.46 -9.49 5.69
CA ASP A 484 17.71 -8.92 6.14
C ASP A 484 18.72 -8.80 4.98
N VAL A 485 19.55 -7.77 5.03
CA VAL A 485 20.77 -7.69 4.20
C VAL A 485 21.70 -8.80 4.65
N ARG A 486 22.35 -9.50 3.71
CA ARG A 486 23.29 -10.60 3.99
C ARG A 486 24.39 -10.17 4.95
N LYS A 487 24.80 -11.09 5.82
CA LYS A 487 25.81 -10.83 6.86
C LYS A 487 27.15 -10.40 6.27
N ASP A 488 27.57 -10.98 5.16
CA ASP A 488 28.80 -10.67 4.44
C ASP A 488 28.79 -9.30 3.74
N ARG A 489 27.61 -8.67 3.62
CA ARG A 489 27.42 -7.31 3.11
C ARG A 489 27.26 -6.26 4.21
N ARG A 490 27.26 -6.67 5.49
CA ARG A 490 27.11 -5.77 6.64
C ARG A 490 28.48 -5.22 7.07
N CYS A 491 28.52 -3.94 7.41
CA CYS A 491 29.70 -3.32 8.01
C CYS A 491 29.80 -3.69 9.49
N SER A 492 31.02 -3.96 9.97
CA SER A 492 31.28 -4.13 11.40
C SER A 492 31.05 -2.83 12.15
N MET A 493 30.34 -2.88 13.28
CA MET A 493 30.12 -1.74 14.17
C MET A 493 31.03 -1.80 15.38
N THR A 494 31.54 -0.63 15.81
CA THR A 494 32.27 -0.52 17.07
C THR A 494 31.33 -0.70 18.27
N PRO A 495 31.85 -1.04 19.47
CA PRO A 495 31.01 -1.13 20.68
C PRO A 495 30.22 0.15 20.97
N GLU A 496 30.81 1.34 20.73
CA GLU A 496 30.17 2.65 20.91
C GLU A 496 29.01 2.82 19.92
N GLN A 497 29.16 2.41 18.67
CA GLN A 497 28.10 2.45 17.67
C GLN A 497 26.96 1.47 17.97
N GLN A 498 27.29 0.30 18.52
CA GLN A 498 26.29 -0.68 18.95
C GLN A 498 25.47 -0.19 20.16
N ALA A 499 26.10 0.60 21.05
CA ALA A 499 25.45 1.18 22.22
C ALA A 499 24.48 2.33 21.91
N LEU A 500 24.50 2.88 20.68
CA LEU A 500 23.57 3.93 20.28
C LEU A 500 22.12 3.44 20.32
N PHE A 501 21.20 4.34 20.68
CA PHE A 501 19.77 4.03 20.75
C PHE A 501 18.95 5.01 19.89
N GLY A 502 17.82 4.50 19.39
CA GLY A 502 16.86 5.33 18.68
C GLY A 502 17.43 5.96 17.40
N ILE A 503 17.09 7.22 17.17
CA ILE A 503 17.43 7.96 15.93
C ILE A 503 18.94 8.19 15.77
N GLU A 504 19.73 8.09 16.83
CA GLU A 504 21.19 8.20 16.76
C GLU A 504 21.82 7.15 15.83
N LYS A 505 21.18 5.98 15.71
CA LYS A 505 21.57 4.92 14.77
C LYS A 505 21.43 5.32 13.29
N LEU A 506 20.64 6.34 12.97
CA LEU A 506 20.22 6.64 11.59
C LEU A 506 21.40 6.90 10.64
N ASN A 507 22.39 7.64 11.11
CA ASN A 507 23.51 8.12 10.27
C ASN A 507 24.68 7.11 10.15
N LEU A 508 24.55 5.91 10.71
CA LEU A 508 25.59 4.90 10.62
C LEU A 508 25.55 4.18 9.26
N VAL A 509 26.73 4.02 8.65
CA VAL A 509 26.89 3.14 7.48
C VAL A 509 26.94 1.70 7.98
N ARG A 510 25.94 0.87 7.62
CA ARG A 510 25.75 -0.50 8.14
C ARG A 510 26.04 -1.59 7.14
N SER A 511 26.07 -1.24 5.85
CA SER A 511 26.21 -2.20 4.77
C SER A 511 26.78 -1.56 3.52
N ASP A 512 27.03 -2.35 2.49
CA ASP A 512 27.42 -1.90 1.14
C ASP A 512 26.32 -1.08 0.45
N ILE A 513 25.06 -1.16 0.93
CA ILE A 513 23.89 -0.44 0.41
C ILE A 513 23.18 0.37 1.53
N PRO A 514 23.88 1.33 2.15
CA PRO A 514 23.39 2.02 3.35
C PRO A 514 22.09 2.78 3.15
N ALA A 515 21.80 3.28 1.95
CA ALA A 515 20.59 4.07 1.70
C ALA A 515 19.28 3.26 1.77
N VAL A 516 19.35 1.92 1.69
CA VAL A 516 18.21 1.01 1.74
C VAL A 516 18.27 0.01 2.89
N THR A 517 19.32 0.08 3.74
CA THR A 517 19.46 -0.78 4.91
C THR A 517 18.95 -0.07 6.16
N HIS A 518 17.90 -0.63 6.77
CA HIS A 518 17.33 -0.08 8.00
C HIS A 518 18.25 -0.28 9.21
N VAL A 519 17.92 0.33 10.36
CA VAL A 519 18.77 0.29 11.58
C VAL A 519 18.95 -1.10 12.18
N ASP A 520 18.07 -2.04 11.86
CA ASP A 520 18.09 -3.45 12.24
C ASP A 520 18.63 -4.38 11.13
N TYR A 521 19.29 -3.82 10.11
CA TYR A 521 19.78 -4.51 8.91
C TYR A 521 18.70 -5.06 7.98
N SER A 522 17.43 -4.78 8.23
CA SER A 522 16.34 -5.19 7.36
C SER A 522 16.19 -4.29 6.14
N ALA A 523 15.53 -4.79 5.10
CA ALA A 523 15.16 -4.06 3.91
C ALA A 523 13.81 -4.54 3.36
N ARG A 524 12.98 -3.63 2.85
CA ARG A 524 11.71 -3.96 2.18
C ARG A 524 11.96 -4.18 0.70
N ILE A 525 12.05 -5.43 0.30
CA ILE A 525 12.57 -5.85 -1.00
C ILE A 525 11.53 -5.72 -2.10
N GLN A 526 11.96 -5.20 -3.26
CA GLN A 526 11.29 -5.40 -4.54
C GLN A 526 12.17 -6.22 -5.45
N THR A 527 11.73 -7.42 -5.88
CA THR A 527 12.35 -8.16 -6.97
C THR A 527 11.84 -7.64 -8.31
N VAL A 528 12.74 -7.34 -9.24
CA VAL A 528 12.42 -6.84 -10.58
C VAL A 528 12.65 -7.94 -11.60
N HIS A 529 11.60 -8.23 -12.39
CA HIS A 529 11.57 -9.30 -13.37
C HIS A 529 11.53 -8.76 -14.78
N ALA A 530 12.31 -9.35 -15.68
CA ALA A 530 12.38 -8.92 -17.09
C ALA A 530 11.06 -9.01 -17.85
N ASN A 531 10.21 -9.99 -17.51
CA ASN A 531 8.92 -10.20 -18.17
C ASN A 531 7.80 -9.27 -17.66
N THR A 532 7.93 -8.71 -16.45
CA THR A 532 6.91 -7.85 -15.84
C THR A 532 7.17 -6.37 -16.08
N ASN A 533 8.43 -5.94 -15.89
CA ASN A 533 8.85 -4.55 -16.14
C ASN A 533 10.21 -4.52 -16.86
N PRO A 534 10.23 -4.80 -18.18
CA PRO A 534 11.47 -4.98 -18.95
C PRO A 534 12.36 -3.74 -18.94
N LEU A 535 11.78 -2.54 -18.99
CA LEU A 535 12.56 -1.31 -19.04
C LEU A 535 13.23 -0.99 -17.69
N PHE A 536 12.53 -1.21 -16.59
CA PHE A 536 13.11 -1.04 -15.25
C PHE A 536 14.17 -2.11 -14.95
N TYR A 537 13.93 -3.35 -15.42
CA TYR A 537 14.93 -4.42 -15.38
C TYR A 537 16.20 -4.05 -16.16
N LEU A 538 16.04 -3.49 -17.40
CA LEU A 538 17.16 -3.05 -18.21
C LEU A 538 17.96 -1.94 -17.53
N LEU A 539 17.30 -0.97 -16.90
CA LEU A 539 17.96 0.09 -16.15
C LEU A 539 18.79 -0.48 -14.97
N LEU A 540 18.23 -1.39 -14.20
CA LEU A 540 18.94 -2.08 -13.10
C LEU A 540 20.15 -2.86 -13.61
N LYS A 541 19.98 -3.59 -14.71
CA LYS A 541 21.07 -4.35 -15.36
C LYS A 541 22.18 -3.41 -15.82
N ARG A 542 21.83 -2.27 -16.45
CA ARG A 542 22.82 -1.30 -16.89
C ARG A 542 23.53 -0.62 -15.72
N PHE A 543 22.83 -0.32 -14.64
CA PHE A 543 23.43 0.19 -13.43
C PHE A 543 24.39 -0.84 -12.80
N LYS A 544 24.03 -2.14 -12.76
CA LYS A 544 24.92 -3.23 -12.32
C LYS A 544 26.19 -3.30 -13.15
N GLU A 545 26.10 -3.22 -14.48
CA GLU A 545 27.25 -3.23 -15.39
C GLU A 545 28.25 -2.10 -15.10
N LYS A 546 27.75 -0.91 -14.74
CA LYS A 546 28.57 0.27 -14.42
C LYS A 546 29.17 0.23 -13.00
N THR A 547 28.50 -0.41 -12.06
CA THR A 547 28.78 -0.22 -10.63
C THR A 547 29.07 -1.49 -9.87
N GLY A 548 28.78 -2.65 -10.45
CA GLY A 548 28.80 -3.96 -9.77
C GLY A 548 27.60 -4.19 -8.81
N CYS A 549 26.68 -3.21 -8.66
CA CYS A 549 25.56 -3.27 -7.73
C CYS A 549 24.24 -3.48 -8.49
N PRO A 550 23.51 -4.61 -8.28
CA PRO A 550 22.22 -4.87 -8.95
C PRO A 550 21.02 -4.25 -8.22
N VAL A 551 21.25 -3.27 -7.35
CA VAL A 551 20.25 -2.70 -6.44
C VAL A 551 20.11 -1.21 -6.71
N LEU A 552 18.87 -0.69 -6.73
CA LEU A 552 18.57 0.74 -6.71
C LEU A 552 17.67 1.08 -5.52
N VAL A 553 17.80 2.31 -4.99
CA VAL A 553 16.75 2.89 -4.16
C VAL A 553 15.53 3.09 -5.02
N ASN A 554 14.36 2.60 -4.58
CA ASN A 554 13.07 2.87 -5.21
C ASN A 554 12.07 3.44 -4.21
N THR A 555 11.53 4.62 -4.53
CA THR A 555 10.46 5.26 -3.75
C THR A 555 9.44 5.90 -4.67
N SER A 556 8.21 6.14 -4.18
CA SER A 556 7.13 6.75 -4.95
C SER A 556 7.52 8.11 -5.53
N PHE A 557 7.10 8.40 -6.76
CA PHE A 557 7.32 9.70 -7.37
C PHE A 557 6.25 10.70 -6.89
N ASN A 558 6.54 11.37 -5.81
CA ASN A 558 5.72 12.40 -5.16
C ASN A 558 6.54 13.09 -4.06
N VAL A 559 6.03 14.18 -3.50
CA VAL A 559 6.45 14.74 -2.22
C VAL A 559 5.56 14.27 -1.08
N ARG A 560 5.84 14.69 0.17
CA ARG A 560 4.99 14.36 1.33
C ARG A 560 3.57 14.91 1.13
N GLY A 561 2.55 14.11 1.44
CA GLY A 561 1.13 14.48 1.30
C GLY A 561 0.59 14.39 -0.13
N GLU A 562 1.45 14.35 -1.14
CA GLU A 562 1.05 14.22 -2.54
C GLU A 562 0.74 12.76 -2.91
N PRO A 563 -0.35 12.46 -3.68
CA PRO A 563 -0.50 11.18 -4.38
C PRO A 563 0.66 10.95 -5.36
N ILE A 564 0.96 9.68 -5.70
CA ILE A 564 1.94 9.37 -6.75
C ILE A 564 1.54 10.10 -8.04
N VAL A 565 2.51 10.68 -8.77
CA VAL A 565 2.26 11.41 -10.02
C VAL A 565 1.55 10.51 -11.03
N CYS A 566 0.56 11.07 -11.73
CA CYS A 566 -0.25 10.35 -12.71
C CYS A 566 0.11 10.76 -14.13
N THR A 567 0.19 12.05 -14.38
CA THR A 567 0.42 12.63 -15.73
C THR A 567 1.86 13.10 -15.93
N PRO A 568 2.32 13.29 -17.19
CA PRO A 568 3.61 13.92 -17.47
C PRO A 568 3.76 15.31 -16.82
N GLU A 569 2.68 16.10 -16.76
CA GLU A 569 2.67 17.42 -16.12
C GLU A 569 2.82 17.31 -14.59
N ASP A 570 2.22 16.29 -13.95
CA ASP A 570 2.43 16.04 -12.53
C ASP A 570 3.89 15.70 -12.25
N ALA A 571 4.50 14.84 -13.11
CA ALA A 571 5.90 14.48 -12.98
C ALA A 571 6.82 15.70 -13.13
N PHE A 572 6.58 16.53 -14.15
CA PHE A 572 7.34 17.76 -14.36
C PHE A 572 7.15 18.77 -13.23
N ARG A 573 5.92 18.95 -12.74
CA ARG A 573 5.61 19.85 -11.61
C ARG A 573 6.30 19.39 -10.33
N CYS A 574 6.23 18.09 -10.02
CA CYS A 574 6.92 17.51 -8.87
C CYS A 574 8.45 17.63 -9.02
N PHE A 575 8.99 17.39 -10.22
CA PHE A 575 10.41 17.61 -10.53
C PHE A 575 10.83 19.06 -10.29
N MET A 576 10.09 20.04 -10.77
CA MET A 576 10.41 21.47 -10.57
C MET A 576 10.26 21.93 -9.11
N GLY A 577 9.41 21.25 -8.34
CA GLY A 577 9.14 21.58 -6.92
C GLY A 577 10.09 20.95 -5.91
N ASN A 578 11.08 20.17 -6.31
CA ASN A 578 12.04 19.49 -5.43
C ASN A 578 13.47 19.49 -6.00
N GLU A 579 14.42 18.85 -5.33
CA GLU A 579 15.84 18.81 -5.71
C GLU A 579 16.23 17.52 -6.47
N LEU A 580 15.35 16.98 -7.34
CA LEU A 580 15.72 15.94 -8.28
C LEU A 580 16.70 16.47 -9.33
N ASP A 581 17.68 15.68 -9.73
CA ASP A 581 18.72 16.09 -10.70
C ASP A 581 18.28 15.84 -12.15
N LEU A 582 17.67 14.69 -12.40
CA LEU A 582 17.23 14.22 -13.71
C LEU A 582 15.77 13.78 -13.64
N LEU A 583 15.01 14.01 -14.71
CA LEU A 583 13.68 13.45 -14.92
C LEU A 583 13.66 12.74 -16.26
N VAL A 584 13.15 11.51 -16.27
CA VAL A 584 12.94 10.69 -17.47
C VAL A 584 11.46 10.36 -17.59
N VAL A 585 10.82 10.83 -18.68
CA VAL A 585 9.39 10.61 -18.97
C VAL A 585 9.27 10.03 -20.38
N GLY A 586 8.94 8.73 -20.49
CA GLY A 586 9.09 8.03 -21.77
C GLY A 586 10.53 8.19 -22.26
N ASN A 587 10.71 8.59 -23.51
CA ASN A 587 12.02 8.87 -24.11
C ASN A 587 12.50 10.32 -23.95
N CYS A 588 11.77 11.15 -23.16
CA CYS A 588 12.17 12.52 -22.87
C CYS A 588 13.08 12.56 -21.65
N VAL A 589 14.27 13.13 -21.80
CA VAL A 589 15.27 13.33 -20.74
C VAL A 589 15.38 14.82 -20.41
N LEU A 590 15.16 15.16 -19.12
CA LEU A 590 15.15 16.52 -18.61
C LEU A 590 16.20 16.68 -17.51
N HIS A 591 17.17 17.59 -17.73
CA HIS A 591 18.12 17.98 -16.67
C HIS A 591 17.57 19.16 -15.88
N LYS A 592 17.69 19.13 -14.54
CA LYS A 592 17.22 20.22 -13.67
C LYS A 592 17.86 21.54 -14.02
N THR A 593 19.16 21.53 -14.31
CA THR A 593 19.96 22.72 -14.62
C THR A 593 19.58 23.39 -15.96
N ALA A 594 18.92 22.68 -16.85
CA ALA A 594 18.47 23.18 -18.14
C ALA A 594 17.05 23.77 -18.09
N GLN A 595 16.34 23.65 -16.95
CA GLN A 595 14.97 24.14 -16.84
C GLN A 595 14.93 25.64 -16.49
N ASP A 596 13.85 26.31 -16.94
CA ASP A 596 13.60 27.69 -16.58
C ASP A 596 13.36 27.85 -15.07
N HIS A 597 14.18 28.66 -14.40
CA HIS A 597 14.08 28.93 -12.98
C HIS A 597 12.74 29.56 -12.56
N HIS A 598 12.05 30.28 -13.45
CA HIS A 598 10.73 30.86 -13.19
C HIS A 598 9.63 29.79 -12.99
N LEU A 599 9.85 28.56 -13.46
CA LEU A 599 8.94 27.42 -13.25
C LEU A 599 9.18 26.73 -11.91
N LYS A 600 10.23 27.09 -11.15
CA LYS A 600 10.49 26.56 -9.81
C LYS A 600 9.37 27.02 -8.86
N ARG A 601 8.75 26.08 -8.16
CA ARG A 601 7.72 26.33 -7.15
C ARG A 601 8.18 25.78 -5.81
N ASP A 602 7.78 26.44 -4.73
CA ASP A 602 7.92 25.86 -3.40
C ASP A 602 6.83 24.77 -3.24
N TYR A 603 7.26 23.53 -3.20
CA TYR A 603 6.40 22.36 -3.08
C TYR A 603 6.34 21.80 -1.66
N SER A 604 7.11 22.38 -0.72
CA SER A 604 7.22 21.90 0.67
C SER A 604 5.91 22.01 1.46
N SER A 605 5.04 22.96 1.08
CA SER A 605 3.75 23.26 1.72
C SER A 605 2.55 23.10 0.79
N ALA A 606 2.74 22.49 -0.41
CA ALA A 606 1.68 22.42 -1.42
C ALA A 606 0.57 21.41 -1.11
N PHE A 607 0.81 20.47 -0.20
CA PHE A 607 -0.11 19.41 0.18
C PHE A 607 -0.29 19.31 1.68
N ASP A 608 -1.48 18.86 2.12
CA ASP A 608 -1.75 18.59 3.52
C ASP A 608 -0.83 17.49 4.06
N LEU A 609 -0.28 17.72 5.25
CA LEU A 609 0.61 16.75 5.88
C LEU A 609 -0.17 15.53 6.36
N ASP A 610 0.33 14.34 6.01
CA ASP A 610 -0.16 13.04 6.46
C ASP A 610 0.48 12.59 7.79
#